data_c0b75b76fe6fbfdb415842124966e277
#
_entry.id   c0b75b76fe6fbfdb415842124966e277
#
_cell.length_a   1.000
_cell.length_b   1.000
_cell.length_c   1.000
_cell.angle_alpha   90.00
_cell.angle_beta   90.00
_cell.angle_gamma   90.00
#
_symmetry.space_group_name_H-M   'P 1'
#
loop_
_entity.id
_entity.type
_entity.pdbx_description
1 polymer ?
#
loop_
_entity_poly.entity_id
_entity_poly.type
_entity_poly.pdbx_seq_one_letter_code
_entity_poly.pdbx_strand_id
1 'polypeptide(L)'
;MAKQLISSSETKSVYRDGNTAIKEFCEGFPKAEVLNEALCNARVETIEALNVPKVLGVSVIDGKWSITREFVEGKTLQQLMEENPDKTGEYLEQMVDLHLLIFAQACPLLNKLKEKTIRALKSEEQLDENLRYELLTRLDGMPKHTKLCHGDFCPSNIIVGDDGKWYLVDWVHASQGNASADVARTYLLLSLKDKKTADMYMDLFCVKTGTEKRYVQGWLPIVAAAQLAY
;
A
#
# COMPACT_ATOMS: atom_id res chain seq x y z
N MET A 1 -11.08 24.69 -15.35
CA MET A 1 -11.45 23.47 -16.12
C MET A 1 -12.29 22.59 -15.22
N ALA A 2 -13.21 21.80 -15.73
CA ALA A 2 -13.99 20.89 -14.89
C ALA A 2 -13.06 19.76 -14.36
N LYS A 3 -13.19 19.43 -13.08
CA LYS A 3 -12.51 18.29 -12.48
C LYS A 3 -12.90 17.00 -13.23
N GLN A 4 -11.93 16.19 -13.61
CA GLN A 4 -12.17 14.89 -14.25
C GLN A 4 -12.08 13.77 -13.22
N LEU A 5 -13.12 12.96 -13.08
CA LEU A 5 -13.11 11.79 -12.21
C LEU A 5 -12.13 10.73 -12.75
N ILE A 6 -11.21 10.27 -11.91
CA ILE A 6 -10.24 9.18 -12.20
C ILE A 6 -10.74 7.87 -11.61
N SER A 7 -11.11 7.89 -10.33
CA SER A 7 -11.59 6.69 -9.61
C SER A 7 -12.53 7.10 -8.48
N SER A 8 -13.41 6.17 -8.10
CA SER A 8 -14.35 6.37 -7.00
C SER A 8 -14.58 5.06 -6.24
N SER A 9 -14.75 5.16 -4.93
CA SER A 9 -15.19 4.11 -4.02
C SER A 9 -16.28 4.65 -3.10
N GLU A 10 -16.76 3.86 -2.16
CA GLU A 10 -17.79 4.29 -1.20
C GLU A 10 -17.34 5.47 -0.32
N THR A 11 -16.05 5.53 0.01
CA THR A 11 -15.52 6.50 0.99
C THR A 11 -14.69 7.62 0.38
N LYS A 12 -14.24 7.47 -0.87
CA LYS A 12 -13.31 8.43 -1.50
C LYS A 12 -13.45 8.46 -3.01
N SER A 13 -13.20 9.63 -3.60
CA SER A 13 -13.10 9.84 -5.05
C SER A 13 -11.83 10.58 -5.39
N VAL A 14 -11.20 10.24 -6.49
CA VAL A 14 -9.99 10.91 -6.98
C VAL A 14 -10.32 11.61 -8.28
N TYR A 15 -9.99 12.89 -8.34
CA TYR A 15 -10.20 13.74 -9.49
C TYR A 15 -8.87 14.27 -10.00
N ARG A 16 -8.79 14.48 -11.31
CA ARG A 16 -7.75 15.31 -11.92
C ARG A 16 -8.25 16.76 -12.05
N ASP A 17 -7.41 17.70 -11.65
CA ASP A 17 -7.62 19.13 -11.90
C ASP A 17 -6.30 19.76 -12.39
N GLY A 18 -6.18 19.89 -13.72
CA GLY A 18 -4.93 20.30 -14.36
C GLY A 18 -3.77 19.35 -14.03
N ASN A 19 -2.74 19.87 -13.38
CA ASN A 19 -1.55 19.12 -12.96
C ASN A 19 -1.66 18.60 -11.52
N THR A 20 -2.86 18.54 -10.95
CA THR A 20 -3.08 18.04 -9.59
C THR A 20 -4.06 16.87 -9.57
N ALA A 21 -3.85 15.95 -8.62
CA ALA A 21 -4.80 14.92 -8.25
C ALA A 21 -5.41 15.31 -6.90
N ILE A 22 -6.74 15.34 -6.85
CA ILE A 22 -7.51 15.69 -5.64
C ILE A 22 -8.23 14.42 -5.18
N LYS A 23 -7.83 13.89 -4.02
CA LYS A 23 -8.51 12.81 -3.32
C LYS A 23 -9.52 13.43 -2.36
N GLU A 24 -10.80 13.35 -2.69
CA GLU A 24 -11.92 13.83 -1.89
C GLU A 24 -12.51 12.67 -1.10
N PHE A 25 -12.71 12.88 0.19
CA PHE A 25 -13.31 11.92 1.11
C PHE A 25 -14.82 12.17 1.25
N CYS A 26 -15.58 11.12 1.59
CA CYS A 26 -17.02 11.28 1.83
C CYS A 26 -17.29 12.23 3.00
N GLU A 27 -18.52 12.73 3.08
CA GLU A 27 -18.96 13.54 4.20
C GLU A 27 -18.85 12.75 5.52
N GLY A 28 -18.37 13.40 6.58
CA GLY A 28 -18.17 12.78 7.89
C GLY A 28 -16.91 11.90 8.01
N PHE A 29 -16.10 11.77 6.95
CA PHE A 29 -14.85 10.98 7.05
C PHE A 29 -13.93 11.55 8.14
N PRO A 30 -13.32 10.70 9.00
CA PRO A 30 -12.55 11.15 10.16
C PRO A 30 -11.37 12.03 9.76
N LYS A 31 -11.32 13.25 10.27
CA LYS A 31 -10.22 14.21 10.05
C LYS A 31 -8.86 13.62 10.35
N ALA A 32 -8.76 12.84 11.44
CA ALA A 32 -7.49 12.24 11.87
C ALA A 32 -6.93 11.28 10.81
N GLU A 33 -7.78 10.52 10.13
CA GLU A 33 -7.37 9.58 9.07
C GLU A 33 -6.88 10.34 7.83
N VAL A 34 -7.55 11.40 7.43
CA VAL A 34 -7.10 12.26 6.30
C VAL A 34 -5.73 12.86 6.59
N LEU A 35 -5.56 13.42 7.79
CA LEU A 35 -4.27 14.01 8.18
C LEU A 35 -3.17 12.96 8.31
N ASN A 36 -3.51 11.75 8.79
CA ASN A 36 -2.56 10.63 8.86
C ASN A 36 -2.13 10.18 7.46
N GLU A 37 -3.04 10.09 6.49
CA GLU A 37 -2.70 9.76 5.10
C GLU A 37 -1.76 10.82 4.50
N ALA A 38 -2.11 12.10 4.62
CA ALA A 38 -1.27 13.18 4.13
C ALA A 38 0.12 13.18 4.79
N LEU A 39 0.18 12.93 6.10
CA LEU A 39 1.43 12.88 6.85
C LEU A 39 2.31 11.68 6.43
N CYS A 40 1.71 10.50 6.22
CA CYS A 40 2.45 9.33 5.74
C CYS A 40 3.07 9.60 4.36
N ASN A 41 2.28 10.17 3.43
CA ASN A 41 2.78 10.53 2.11
C ASN A 41 3.90 11.58 2.21
N ALA A 42 3.69 12.66 2.97
CA ALA A 42 4.69 13.73 3.15
C ALA A 42 6.02 13.25 3.77
N ARG A 43 5.99 12.18 4.56
CA ARG A 43 7.20 11.55 5.09
C ARG A 43 7.94 10.72 4.05
N VAL A 44 7.21 10.01 3.20
CA VAL A 44 7.81 9.12 2.19
C VAL A 44 8.27 9.89 0.97
N GLU A 45 7.59 10.96 0.55
CA GLU A 45 7.97 11.78 -0.61
C GLU A 45 9.35 12.46 -0.49
N THR A 46 9.93 12.49 0.73
CA THR A 46 11.29 12.98 0.96
C THR A 46 12.38 11.96 0.61
N ILE A 47 12.02 10.73 0.27
CA ILE A 47 12.98 9.66 -0.06
C ILE A 47 13.32 9.76 -1.55
N GLU A 48 14.46 10.30 -1.89
CA GLU A 48 14.90 10.58 -3.27
C GLU A 48 14.94 9.34 -4.18
N ALA A 49 15.14 8.16 -3.60
CA ALA A 49 15.17 6.91 -4.36
C ALA A 49 13.81 6.45 -4.87
N LEU A 50 12.71 7.05 -4.38
CA LEU A 50 11.33 6.67 -4.73
C LEU A 50 10.66 7.83 -5.47
N ASN A 51 9.93 7.51 -6.54
CA ASN A 51 9.07 8.51 -7.18
C ASN A 51 7.71 8.52 -6.49
N VAL A 52 7.50 9.49 -5.62
CA VAL A 52 6.25 9.67 -4.86
C VAL A 52 5.68 11.05 -5.19
N PRO A 53 4.45 11.17 -5.71
CA PRO A 53 3.82 12.46 -5.97
C PRO A 53 3.68 13.25 -4.67
N LYS A 54 4.14 14.50 -4.67
CA LYS A 54 4.16 15.35 -3.48
C LYS A 54 2.76 15.76 -3.04
N VAL A 55 2.55 15.80 -1.75
CA VAL A 55 1.37 16.43 -1.15
C VAL A 55 1.49 17.94 -1.27
N LEU A 56 0.52 18.57 -1.91
CA LEU A 56 0.46 20.02 -2.11
C LEU A 56 -0.41 20.71 -1.06
N GLY A 57 -1.34 19.98 -0.46
CA GLY A 57 -2.18 20.54 0.60
C GLY A 57 -3.29 19.60 1.05
N VAL A 58 -3.83 19.93 2.21
CA VAL A 58 -5.06 19.33 2.77
C VAL A 58 -6.06 20.46 2.96
N SER A 59 -7.29 20.27 2.51
CA SER A 59 -8.33 21.29 2.56
C SER A 59 -9.72 20.70 2.82
N VAL A 60 -10.68 21.56 3.05
CA VAL A 60 -12.10 21.22 3.06
C VAL A 60 -12.74 21.91 1.87
N ILE A 61 -13.34 21.13 0.97
CA ILE A 61 -14.04 21.58 -0.23
C ILE A 61 -15.48 21.09 -0.13
N ASP A 62 -16.44 22.01 -0.15
CA ASP A 62 -17.88 21.71 -0.03
C ASP A 62 -18.24 20.81 1.17
N GLY A 63 -17.58 21.07 2.32
CA GLY A 63 -17.79 20.31 3.56
C GLY A 63 -17.02 18.98 3.66
N LYS A 64 -16.31 18.58 2.59
CA LYS A 64 -15.57 17.33 2.51
C LYS A 64 -14.07 17.55 2.61
N TRP A 65 -13.39 16.68 3.34
CA TRP A 65 -11.94 16.67 3.40
C TRP A 65 -11.33 16.26 2.06
N SER A 66 -10.23 16.90 1.68
CA SER A 66 -9.53 16.62 0.44
C SER A 66 -8.01 16.70 0.62
N ILE A 67 -7.30 15.80 -0.02
CA ILE A 67 -5.83 15.83 -0.16
C ILE A 67 -5.51 16.14 -1.61
N THR A 68 -4.76 17.21 -1.84
CA THR A 68 -4.26 17.58 -3.17
C THR A 68 -2.80 17.17 -3.29
N ARG A 69 -2.43 16.50 -4.37
CA ARG A 69 -1.06 16.07 -4.70
C ARG A 69 -0.73 16.33 -6.17
N GLU A 70 0.54 16.23 -6.52
CA GLU A 70 0.97 16.25 -7.92
C GLU A 70 0.24 15.15 -8.71
N PHE A 71 -0.17 15.49 -9.93
CA PHE A 71 -0.74 14.52 -10.85
C PHE A 71 0.38 13.84 -11.65
N VAL A 72 0.30 12.54 -11.83
CA VAL A 72 1.20 11.76 -12.68
C VAL A 72 0.48 11.37 -13.94
N GLU A 73 0.97 11.82 -15.10
CA GLU A 73 0.51 11.35 -16.40
C GLU A 73 1.01 9.93 -16.62
N GLY A 74 0.12 9.00 -16.99
CA GLY A 74 0.46 7.60 -17.20
C GLY A 74 -0.71 6.67 -16.89
N LYS A 75 -0.41 5.38 -16.82
CA LYS A 75 -1.39 4.33 -16.52
C LYS A 75 -1.00 3.59 -15.25
N THR A 76 -1.98 3.10 -14.50
CA THR A 76 -1.68 2.18 -13.41
C THR A 76 -1.11 0.88 -13.95
N LEU A 77 -0.25 0.23 -13.16
CA LEU A 77 0.27 -1.08 -13.52
C LEU A 77 -0.86 -2.10 -13.72
N GLN A 78 -1.95 -1.97 -12.95
CA GLN A 78 -3.15 -2.79 -13.13
C GLN A 78 -3.74 -2.63 -14.53
N GLN A 79 -3.93 -1.39 -15.02
CA GLN A 79 -4.41 -1.13 -16.37
C GLN A 79 -3.48 -1.73 -17.44
N LEU A 80 -2.16 -1.59 -17.26
CA LEU A 80 -1.18 -2.17 -18.18
C LEU A 80 -1.23 -3.70 -18.20
N MET A 81 -1.41 -4.35 -17.06
CA MET A 81 -1.56 -5.81 -16.97
C MET A 81 -2.86 -6.29 -17.61
N GLU A 82 -3.95 -5.55 -17.46
CA GLU A 82 -5.24 -5.84 -18.09
C GLU A 82 -5.19 -5.66 -19.63
N GLU A 83 -4.49 -4.63 -20.12
CA GLU A 83 -4.30 -4.37 -21.55
C GLU A 83 -3.30 -5.35 -22.21
N ASN A 84 -2.34 -5.87 -21.45
CA ASN A 84 -1.26 -6.72 -21.95
C ASN A 84 -1.06 -7.95 -21.04
N PRO A 85 -2.00 -8.88 -20.99
CA PRO A 85 -1.96 -10.02 -20.08
C PRO A 85 -0.78 -10.98 -20.34
N ASP A 86 -0.26 -11.01 -21.56
CA ASP A 86 0.92 -11.74 -21.96
C ASP A 86 2.21 -11.23 -21.30
N LYS A 87 2.26 -9.95 -20.90
CA LYS A 87 3.39 -9.31 -20.21
C LYS A 87 3.28 -9.33 -18.69
N THR A 88 2.27 -9.98 -18.13
CA THR A 88 2.07 -10.04 -16.66
C THR A 88 3.33 -10.47 -15.91
N GLY A 89 4.07 -11.44 -16.44
CA GLY A 89 5.33 -11.90 -15.81
C GLY A 89 6.40 -10.82 -15.75
N GLU A 90 6.59 -10.06 -16.84
CA GLU A 90 7.53 -8.94 -16.90
C GLU A 90 7.13 -7.81 -15.92
N TYR A 91 5.85 -7.48 -15.86
CA TYR A 91 5.32 -6.47 -14.94
C TYR A 91 5.48 -6.88 -13.47
N LEU A 92 5.25 -8.15 -13.14
CA LEU A 92 5.46 -8.67 -11.79
C LEU A 92 6.93 -8.66 -11.39
N GLU A 93 7.84 -8.96 -12.31
CA GLU A 93 9.27 -8.90 -12.04
C GLU A 93 9.70 -7.46 -11.68
N GLN A 94 9.28 -6.47 -12.47
CA GLN A 94 9.54 -5.06 -12.19
C GLN A 94 8.85 -4.57 -10.90
N MET A 95 7.63 -5.06 -10.63
CA MET A 95 6.92 -4.79 -9.39
C MET A 95 7.70 -5.32 -8.17
N VAL A 96 8.27 -6.52 -8.25
CA VAL A 96 9.09 -7.06 -7.17
C VAL A 96 10.37 -6.23 -7.00
N ASP A 97 11.04 -5.82 -8.08
CA ASP A 97 12.22 -4.96 -8.00
C ASP A 97 11.90 -3.61 -7.34
N LEU A 98 10.75 -3.02 -7.67
CA LEU A 98 10.27 -1.79 -7.02
C LEU A 98 9.98 -2.01 -5.53
N HIS A 99 9.41 -3.15 -5.17
CA HIS A 99 9.17 -3.49 -3.75
C HIS A 99 10.49 -3.68 -2.98
N LEU A 100 11.49 -4.30 -3.60
CA LEU A 100 12.83 -4.41 -3.02
C LEU A 100 13.49 -3.03 -2.85
N LEU A 101 13.28 -2.11 -3.79
CA LEU A 101 13.75 -0.73 -3.67
C LEU A 101 13.10 -0.03 -2.46
N ILE A 102 11.80 -0.23 -2.22
CA ILE A 102 11.12 0.28 -1.01
C ILE A 102 11.78 -0.30 0.25
N PHE A 103 12.01 -1.61 0.31
CA PHE A 103 12.63 -2.27 1.47
C PHE A 103 14.09 -1.89 1.72
N ALA A 104 14.76 -1.34 0.72
CA ALA A 104 16.10 -0.76 0.89
C ALA A 104 16.08 0.60 1.60
N GLN A 105 14.91 1.23 1.71
CA GLN A 105 14.75 2.54 2.35
C GLN A 105 14.39 2.42 3.82
N ALA A 106 14.59 3.53 4.55
CA ALA A 106 14.16 3.69 5.92
C ALA A 106 13.37 5.00 6.07
N CYS A 107 12.31 4.98 6.85
CA CYS A 107 11.54 6.17 7.19
C CYS A 107 11.19 6.15 8.69
N PRO A 108 12.14 6.58 9.58
CA PRO A 108 12.03 6.41 11.03
C PRO A 108 10.84 7.10 11.69
N LEU A 109 10.24 8.06 11.03
CA LEU A 109 9.09 8.81 11.54
C LEU A 109 7.75 8.08 11.35
N LEU A 110 7.71 7.02 10.54
CA LEU A 110 6.50 6.23 10.36
C LEU A 110 6.21 5.35 11.58
N ASN A 111 4.95 5.00 11.76
CA ASN A 111 4.52 4.04 12.77
C ASN A 111 5.19 2.67 12.57
N LYS A 112 5.44 1.95 13.66
CA LYS A 112 5.93 0.58 13.58
C LYS A 112 4.82 -0.37 13.14
N LEU A 113 5.11 -1.21 12.15
CA LEU A 113 4.17 -2.20 11.62
C LEU A 113 3.59 -3.09 12.73
N LYS A 114 4.44 -3.60 13.63
CA LYS A 114 4.01 -4.46 14.74
C LYS A 114 2.97 -3.77 15.64
N GLU A 115 3.21 -2.51 16.01
CA GLU A 115 2.28 -1.75 16.85
C GLU A 115 0.96 -1.47 16.13
N LYS A 116 1.03 -1.17 14.84
CA LYS A 116 -0.13 -0.97 13.96
C LYS A 116 -0.97 -2.25 13.88
N THR A 117 -0.31 -3.39 13.63
CA THR A 117 -0.96 -4.70 13.57
C THR A 117 -1.59 -5.10 14.91
N ILE A 118 -0.90 -4.85 16.04
CA ILE A 118 -1.48 -5.10 17.37
C ILE A 118 -2.76 -4.31 17.58
N ARG A 119 -2.78 -3.02 17.20
CA ARG A 119 -4.00 -2.19 17.31
C ARG A 119 -5.13 -2.75 16.46
N ALA A 120 -4.85 -3.11 15.20
CA ALA A 120 -5.84 -3.69 14.29
C ALA A 120 -6.43 -5.00 14.84
N LEU A 121 -5.59 -5.95 15.29
CA LEU A 121 -6.04 -7.22 15.86
C LEU A 121 -6.86 -7.03 17.15
N LYS A 122 -6.55 -6.01 17.96
CA LYS A 122 -7.28 -5.72 19.19
C LYS A 122 -8.63 -5.03 18.96
N SER A 123 -8.73 -4.19 17.92
CA SER A 123 -9.96 -3.46 17.60
C SER A 123 -10.94 -4.28 16.75
N GLU A 124 -10.50 -5.37 16.13
CA GLU A 124 -11.35 -6.17 15.25
C GLU A 124 -12.31 -7.05 16.06
N GLU A 125 -13.60 -6.71 15.99
CA GLU A 125 -14.64 -7.37 16.77
C GLU A 125 -15.04 -8.77 16.23
N GLN A 126 -14.80 -9.03 14.94
CA GLN A 126 -15.10 -10.33 14.31
C GLN A 126 -14.12 -11.44 14.70
N LEU A 127 -12.97 -11.08 15.30
CA LEU A 127 -12.00 -12.07 15.79
C LEU A 127 -12.43 -12.58 17.15
N ASP A 128 -12.62 -13.91 17.26
CA ASP A 128 -12.80 -14.54 18.57
C ASP A 128 -11.53 -14.39 19.45
N GLU A 129 -11.71 -14.51 20.76
CA GLU A 129 -10.63 -14.26 21.73
C GLU A 129 -9.46 -15.24 21.59
N ASN A 130 -9.71 -16.50 21.26
CA ASN A 130 -8.66 -17.51 21.13
C ASN A 130 -7.82 -17.23 19.89
N LEU A 131 -8.46 -16.93 18.74
CA LEU A 131 -7.78 -16.59 17.51
C LEU A 131 -6.97 -15.27 17.68
N ARG A 132 -7.56 -14.28 18.35
CA ARG A 132 -6.86 -13.02 18.66
C ARG A 132 -5.61 -13.27 19.50
N TYR A 133 -5.71 -14.08 20.55
CA TYR A 133 -4.59 -14.44 21.41
C TYR A 133 -3.50 -15.18 20.63
N GLU A 134 -3.88 -16.16 19.80
CA GLU A 134 -2.95 -16.91 18.95
C GLU A 134 -2.17 -15.97 18.00
N LEU A 135 -2.90 -15.09 17.29
CA LEU A 135 -2.29 -14.16 16.34
C LEU A 135 -1.36 -13.14 17.00
N LEU A 136 -1.74 -12.62 18.18
CA LEU A 136 -0.88 -11.72 18.95
C LEU A 136 0.39 -12.43 19.47
N THR A 137 0.27 -13.67 19.93
CA THR A 137 1.40 -14.49 20.37
C THR A 137 2.34 -14.79 19.20
N ARG A 138 1.78 -15.15 18.04
CA ARG A 138 2.55 -15.38 16.82
C ARG A 138 3.27 -14.10 16.36
N LEU A 139 2.57 -12.97 16.34
CA LEU A 139 3.13 -11.67 15.98
C LEU A 139 4.27 -11.27 16.95
N ASP A 140 4.14 -11.61 18.24
CA ASP A 140 5.19 -11.31 19.21
C ASP A 140 6.49 -12.06 18.93
N GLY A 141 6.39 -13.30 18.50
CA GLY A 141 7.51 -14.13 18.07
C GLY A 141 8.15 -13.74 16.73
N MET A 142 7.51 -12.88 15.92
CA MET A 142 8.07 -12.49 14.63
C MET A 142 9.27 -11.55 14.76
N PRO A 143 10.32 -11.71 13.91
CA PRO A 143 11.50 -10.85 13.91
C PRO A 143 11.15 -9.38 13.70
N LYS A 144 11.78 -8.50 14.49
CA LYS A 144 11.62 -7.04 14.40
C LYS A 144 12.55 -6.49 13.35
N HIS A 145 12.00 -5.81 12.35
CA HIS A 145 12.74 -5.09 11.33
C HIS A 145 12.23 -3.65 11.25
N THR A 146 13.01 -2.78 10.59
CA THR A 146 12.71 -1.34 10.45
C THR A 146 12.74 -0.90 8.99
N LYS A 147 12.48 -1.82 8.07
CA LYS A 147 12.41 -1.50 6.64
C LYS A 147 11.16 -0.68 6.36
N LEU A 148 11.23 0.20 5.36
CA LEU A 148 10.04 0.88 4.87
C LEU A 148 9.10 -0.18 4.27
N CYS A 149 7.85 -0.17 4.69
CA CYS A 149 6.77 -1.00 4.18
C CYS A 149 5.67 -0.09 3.64
N HIS A 150 5.14 -0.39 2.46
CA HIS A 150 4.06 0.38 1.85
C HIS A 150 2.73 0.12 2.56
N GLY A 151 2.47 -1.14 2.87
CA GLY A 151 1.25 -1.58 3.55
C GLY A 151 0.03 -1.74 2.64
N ASP A 152 0.10 -1.30 1.39
CA ASP A 152 -0.94 -1.49 0.36
C ASP A 152 -0.31 -1.55 -1.05
N PHE A 153 0.80 -2.31 -1.16
CA PHE A 153 1.56 -2.42 -2.40
C PHE A 153 0.83 -3.35 -3.38
N CYS A 154 0.15 -2.77 -4.35
CA CYS A 154 -0.61 -3.50 -5.36
C CYS A 154 -0.54 -2.76 -6.72
N PRO A 155 -0.86 -3.42 -7.85
CA PRO A 155 -0.75 -2.82 -9.18
C PRO A 155 -1.56 -1.55 -9.39
N SER A 156 -2.66 -1.35 -8.67
CA SER A 156 -3.46 -0.12 -8.74
C SER A 156 -2.79 1.08 -8.07
N ASN A 157 -1.82 0.85 -7.16
CA ASN A 157 -1.08 1.88 -6.44
C ASN A 157 0.30 2.17 -7.04
N ILE A 158 0.55 1.64 -8.24
CA ILE A 158 1.76 1.88 -9.03
C ILE A 158 1.33 2.54 -10.33
N ILE A 159 1.87 3.72 -10.64
CA ILE A 159 1.62 4.42 -11.92
C ILE A 159 2.90 4.34 -12.74
N VAL A 160 2.80 3.79 -13.94
CA VAL A 160 3.85 3.85 -14.94
C VAL A 160 3.65 5.15 -15.72
N GLY A 161 4.51 6.12 -15.45
CA GLY A 161 4.43 7.45 -16.02
C GLY A 161 4.81 7.48 -17.49
N ASP A 162 4.26 8.43 -18.22
CA ASP A 162 4.60 8.67 -19.64
C ASP A 162 6.07 9.10 -19.81
N ASP A 163 6.73 9.51 -18.71
CA ASP A 163 8.18 9.77 -18.62
C ASP A 163 9.02 8.50 -18.41
N GLY A 164 8.41 7.33 -18.39
CA GLY A 164 9.05 6.03 -18.19
C GLY A 164 9.38 5.69 -16.74
N LYS A 165 9.04 6.54 -15.78
CA LYS A 165 9.28 6.27 -14.36
C LYS A 165 8.08 5.58 -13.73
N TRP A 166 8.36 4.83 -12.66
CA TRP A 166 7.34 4.17 -11.86
C TRP A 166 7.11 4.98 -10.59
N TYR A 167 5.86 5.40 -10.39
CA TYR A 167 5.43 6.22 -9.26
C TYR A 167 4.60 5.39 -8.28
N LEU A 168 4.79 5.67 -6.99
CA LEU A 168 4.10 4.99 -5.90
C LEU A 168 3.10 5.93 -5.25
N VAL A 169 1.86 5.48 -5.10
CA VAL A 169 0.76 6.26 -4.54
C VAL A 169 0.04 5.50 -3.43
N ASP A 170 -0.75 6.21 -2.63
CA ASP A 170 -1.59 5.67 -1.54
C ASP A 170 -0.78 5.06 -0.37
N TRP A 171 0.03 5.89 0.27
CA TRP A 171 0.91 5.54 1.40
C TRP A 171 0.21 5.56 2.77
N VAL A 172 -1.14 5.56 2.82
CA VAL A 172 -1.92 5.62 4.08
C VAL A 172 -1.54 4.51 5.07
N HIS A 173 -1.15 3.36 4.57
CA HIS A 173 -0.73 2.20 5.39
C HIS A 173 0.77 2.10 5.62
N ALA A 174 1.56 3.10 5.18
CA ALA A 174 3.01 3.09 5.35
C ALA A 174 3.45 2.87 6.80
N SER A 175 4.51 2.10 6.97
CA SER A 175 5.03 1.75 8.29
C SER A 175 6.50 1.32 8.22
N GLN A 176 7.12 1.18 9.41
CA GLN A 176 8.43 0.53 9.54
C GLN A 176 8.22 -0.90 10.01
N GLY A 177 8.77 -1.89 9.30
CA GLY A 177 8.51 -3.26 9.69
C GLY A 177 9.30 -4.33 8.98
N ASN A 178 8.72 -5.50 8.97
CA ASN A 178 9.28 -6.67 8.31
C ASN A 178 8.80 -6.71 6.86
N ALA A 179 9.74 -6.75 5.91
CA ALA A 179 9.45 -6.84 4.48
C ALA A 179 8.53 -8.02 4.13
N SER A 180 8.74 -9.19 4.76
CA SER A 180 7.89 -10.36 4.48
C SER A 180 6.45 -10.20 4.93
N ALA A 181 6.17 -9.32 5.90
CA ALA A 181 4.79 -8.96 6.26
C ALA A 181 4.13 -8.13 5.16
N ASP A 182 4.86 -7.18 4.57
CA ASP A 182 4.36 -6.36 3.47
C ASP A 182 4.15 -7.20 2.20
N VAL A 183 5.10 -8.11 1.90
CA VAL A 183 4.96 -9.09 0.81
C VAL A 183 3.76 -10.00 1.03
N ALA A 184 3.54 -10.49 2.25
CA ALA A 184 2.37 -11.32 2.57
C ALA A 184 1.06 -10.54 2.36
N ARG A 185 1.02 -9.24 2.70
CA ARG A 185 -0.14 -8.40 2.41
C ARG A 185 -0.36 -8.21 0.91
N THR A 186 0.68 -7.90 0.14
CA THR A 186 0.61 -7.83 -1.33
C THR A 186 0.11 -9.14 -1.93
N TYR A 187 0.66 -10.27 -1.47
CA TYR A 187 0.19 -11.59 -1.89
C TYR A 187 -1.29 -11.80 -1.61
N LEU A 188 -1.76 -11.43 -0.41
CA LEU A 188 -3.18 -11.52 -0.06
C LEU A 188 -4.04 -10.71 -1.02
N LEU A 189 -3.69 -9.43 -1.25
CA LEU A 189 -4.43 -8.54 -2.15
C LEU A 189 -4.48 -9.05 -3.58
N LEU A 190 -3.37 -9.57 -4.12
CA LEU A 190 -3.31 -10.19 -5.43
C LEU A 190 -4.17 -11.47 -5.48
N SER A 191 -4.12 -12.30 -4.42
CA SER A 191 -4.88 -13.56 -4.34
C SER A 191 -6.39 -13.37 -4.39
N LEU A 192 -6.90 -12.22 -3.91
CA LEU A 192 -8.33 -11.88 -3.99
C LEU A 192 -8.79 -11.63 -5.44
N LYS A 193 -7.86 -11.32 -6.35
CA LYS A 193 -8.14 -11.08 -7.76
C LYS A 193 -7.76 -12.30 -8.61
N ASP A 194 -6.51 -12.73 -8.52
CA ASP A 194 -5.98 -13.87 -9.26
C ASP A 194 -4.88 -14.58 -8.48
N LYS A 195 -5.16 -15.82 -8.07
CA LYS A 195 -4.25 -16.65 -7.30
C LYS A 195 -2.95 -16.95 -8.06
N LYS A 196 -3.01 -17.12 -9.37
CA LYS A 196 -1.83 -17.41 -10.21
C LYS A 196 -0.86 -16.22 -10.20
N THR A 197 -1.36 -15.02 -10.39
CA THR A 197 -0.57 -13.78 -10.31
C THR A 197 0.05 -13.60 -8.92
N ALA A 198 -0.69 -13.90 -7.86
CA ALA A 198 -0.17 -13.85 -6.50
C ALA A 198 0.98 -14.85 -6.28
N ASP A 199 0.81 -16.10 -6.73
CA ASP A 199 1.84 -17.13 -6.61
C ASP A 199 3.12 -16.75 -7.39
N MET A 200 2.98 -16.21 -8.61
CA MET A 200 4.11 -15.73 -9.40
C MET A 200 4.86 -14.59 -8.67
N TYR A 201 4.14 -13.62 -8.12
CA TYR A 201 4.74 -12.53 -7.34
C TYR A 201 5.53 -13.05 -6.13
N MET A 202 4.93 -13.98 -5.36
CA MET A 202 5.56 -14.60 -4.19
C MET A 202 6.83 -15.35 -4.59
N ASP A 203 6.78 -16.15 -5.66
CA ASP A 203 7.90 -16.94 -6.13
C ASP A 203 9.05 -16.05 -6.63
N LEU A 204 8.75 -14.99 -7.39
CA LEU A 204 9.73 -13.99 -7.81
C LEU A 204 10.42 -13.32 -6.62
N PHE A 205 9.65 -12.90 -5.61
CA PHE A 205 10.23 -12.31 -4.40
C PHE A 205 11.16 -13.31 -3.68
N CYS A 206 10.71 -14.55 -3.49
CA CYS A 206 11.50 -15.57 -2.81
C CYS A 206 12.81 -15.89 -3.59
N VAL A 207 12.73 -15.99 -4.91
CA VAL A 207 13.90 -16.23 -5.76
C VAL A 207 14.90 -15.07 -5.69
N LYS A 208 14.42 -13.82 -5.84
CA LYS A 208 15.29 -12.63 -5.82
C LYS A 208 15.96 -12.37 -4.46
N THR A 209 15.32 -12.78 -3.36
CA THR A 209 15.82 -12.47 -2.01
C THR A 209 16.44 -13.65 -1.26
N GLY A 210 16.24 -14.88 -1.75
CA GLY A 210 16.57 -16.09 -1.01
C GLY A 210 15.68 -16.32 0.22
N THR A 211 14.57 -15.55 0.38
CA THR A 211 13.66 -15.71 1.50
C THR A 211 12.82 -16.97 1.31
N GLU A 212 12.75 -17.81 2.34
CA GLU A 212 11.93 -19.01 2.30
C GLU A 212 10.43 -18.66 2.21
N LYS A 213 9.73 -19.27 1.26
CA LYS A 213 8.29 -19.06 1.04
C LYS A 213 7.47 -19.28 2.32
N ARG A 214 7.80 -20.31 3.11
CA ARG A 214 7.14 -20.60 4.39
C ARG A 214 7.27 -19.46 5.41
N TYR A 215 8.35 -18.69 5.37
CA TYR A 215 8.53 -17.54 6.25
C TYR A 215 7.56 -16.41 5.89
N VAL A 216 7.39 -16.11 4.60
CA VAL A 216 6.39 -15.15 4.12
C VAL A 216 4.97 -15.63 4.44
N GLN A 217 4.69 -16.91 4.16
CA GLN A 217 3.40 -17.54 4.47
C GLN A 217 3.06 -17.50 5.98
N GLY A 218 4.08 -17.51 6.83
CA GLY A 218 3.95 -17.33 8.26
C GLY A 218 3.27 -16.02 8.67
N TRP A 219 3.35 -14.97 7.86
CA TRP A 219 2.69 -13.69 8.07
C TRP A 219 1.24 -13.65 7.60
N LEU A 220 0.82 -14.53 6.68
CA LEU A 220 -0.51 -14.48 6.06
C LEU A 220 -1.67 -14.44 7.06
N PRO A 221 -1.76 -15.31 8.10
CA PRO A 221 -2.86 -15.23 9.05
C PRO A 221 -2.92 -13.90 9.79
N ILE A 222 -1.74 -13.33 10.12
CA ILE A 222 -1.63 -12.06 10.85
C ILE A 222 -2.11 -10.90 9.97
N VAL A 223 -1.63 -10.83 8.72
CA VAL A 223 -2.01 -9.73 7.81
C VAL A 223 -3.45 -9.87 7.32
N ALA A 224 -3.96 -11.10 7.15
CA ALA A 224 -5.35 -11.34 6.78
C ALA A 224 -6.31 -10.88 7.88
N ALA A 225 -6.04 -11.24 9.13
CA ALA A 225 -6.85 -10.80 10.26
C ALA A 225 -6.75 -9.29 10.49
N ALA A 226 -5.57 -8.70 10.36
CA ALA A 226 -5.41 -7.24 10.46
C ALA A 226 -6.11 -6.49 9.33
N GLN A 227 -6.31 -7.11 8.15
CA GLN A 227 -7.03 -6.52 7.03
C GLN A 227 -8.51 -6.30 7.32
N LEU A 228 -9.12 -7.09 8.21
CA LEU A 228 -10.54 -6.92 8.57
C LEU A 228 -10.80 -5.59 9.30
N ALA A 229 -9.78 -5.01 9.92
CA ALA A 229 -9.86 -3.73 10.63
C ALA A 229 -9.64 -2.49 9.73
N TYR A 230 -9.50 -2.67 8.42
CA TYR A 230 -9.28 -1.61 7.42
C TYR A 230 -10.36 -1.66 6.35
#